data_43456e0a4fef235f1c280baf5055504e
#
_entry.id   43456e0a4fef235f1c280baf5055504e
#
_cell.length_a   1.000
_cell.length_b   1.000
_cell.length_c   1.000
_cell.angle_alpha   90.00
_cell.angle_beta   90.00
_cell.angle_gamma   90.00
#
_symmetry.space_group_name_H-M   'P 1'
#
loop_
_entity.id
_entity.type
_entity.pdbx_description
1 polymer ?
#
loop_
_entity_poly.entity_id
_entity_poly.type
_entity_poly.pdbx_seq_one_letter_code
_entity_poly.pdbx_strand_id
1 'polypeptide(L)'
;MKKLFLTIFLFFGFLILKAQTLSVTTDKNPAIVGEQILIKFTVNAKAKEFKSPNFQGLRILSGPNSSSSSSYSFVNGESKSEITTTYSYYVSASKEGSYTISPASVYANKKNILSNPLTIKVVKGKKQENNNIEKNLFITVNTSKKNIIVGEQIIVSYKLHTRLELENTELSQIPNLNGFWKKDLESSSRFKREVIDGVPYNTAIIKKT
;
A
#
# COMPACT_ATOMS: atom_id res chain seq x y z
N MET A 1 41.39 -14.13 -31.21
CA MET A 1 41.03 -15.00 -30.09
C MET A 1 40.93 -14.23 -28.76
N LYS A 2 41.87 -13.40 -28.34
CA LYS A 2 41.77 -12.63 -27.07
C LYS A 2 40.57 -11.70 -26.93
N LYS A 3 40.12 -11.06 -28.03
CA LYS A 3 38.97 -10.17 -28.03
C LYS A 3 37.63 -10.92 -27.91
N LEU A 4 37.51 -12.14 -28.42
CA LEU A 4 36.33 -12.98 -28.32
C LEU A 4 36.13 -13.49 -26.87
N PHE A 5 37.24 -13.81 -26.17
CA PHE A 5 37.20 -14.22 -24.76
C PHE A 5 36.75 -13.09 -23.82
N LEU A 6 37.12 -11.86 -24.12
CA LEU A 6 36.74 -10.68 -23.34
C LEU A 6 35.24 -10.37 -23.47
N THR A 7 34.68 -10.60 -24.67
CA THR A 7 33.22 -10.37 -24.92
C THR A 7 32.35 -11.43 -24.24
N ILE A 8 32.78 -12.68 -24.18
CA ILE A 8 32.09 -13.76 -23.48
C ILE A 8 32.10 -13.54 -21.96
N PHE A 9 33.21 -13.01 -21.41
CA PHE A 9 33.33 -12.70 -19.98
C PHE A 9 32.41 -11.55 -19.54
N LEU A 10 32.15 -10.58 -20.42
CA LEU A 10 31.27 -9.45 -20.15
C LEU A 10 29.77 -9.84 -20.16
N PHE A 11 29.43 -10.93 -20.90
CA PHE A 11 28.03 -11.41 -21.00
C PHE A 11 27.62 -12.31 -19.83
N PHE A 12 28.57 -12.87 -19.07
CA PHE A 12 28.30 -13.75 -17.94
C PHE A 12 28.01 -13.02 -16.62
N GLY A 13 28.08 -11.67 -16.61
CA GLY A 13 27.93 -10.85 -15.41
C GLY A 13 26.48 -10.53 -14.99
N PHE A 14 25.45 -10.90 -15.77
CA PHE A 14 24.05 -10.64 -15.45
C PHE A 14 23.35 -11.86 -14.81
N LEU A 15 23.95 -12.42 -13.78
CA LEU A 15 23.21 -13.26 -12.85
C LEU A 15 22.31 -12.32 -12.02
N ILE A 16 21.03 -12.26 -12.38
CA ILE A 16 19.98 -11.57 -11.59
C ILE A 16 19.84 -12.37 -10.28
N LEU A 17 20.64 -11.98 -9.30
CA LEU A 17 20.47 -12.47 -7.93
C LEU A 17 19.13 -11.91 -7.42
N LYS A 18 18.10 -12.75 -7.36
CA LYS A 18 16.86 -12.41 -6.64
C LYS A 18 17.23 -12.20 -5.18
N ALA A 19 17.40 -10.95 -4.78
CA ALA A 19 17.62 -10.60 -3.40
C ALA A 19 16.35 -10.94 -2.61
N GLN A 20 16.49 -11.74 -1.57
CA GLN A 20 15.42 -11.98 -0.63
C GLN A 20 15.24 -10.72 0.20
N THR A 21 14.00 -10.25 0.28
CA THR A 21 13.64 -9.05 1.04
C THR A 21 12.64 -9.44 2.14
N LEU A 22 12.79 -8.83 3.30
CA LEU A 22 11.78 -8.83 4.33
C LEU A 22 10.90 -7.61 4.11
N SER A 23 9.71 -7.81 3.56
CA SER A 23 8.76 -6.72 3.33
C SER A 23 8.01 -6.39 4.62
N VAL A 24 7.74 -5.12 4.85
CA VAL A 24 6.88 -4.64 5.94
C VAL A 24 5.69 -3.90 5.37
N THR A 25 4.49 -4.23 5.85
CA THR A 25 3.23 -3.61 5.42
C THR A 25 2.33 -3.32 6.61
N THR A 26 1.39 -2.39 6.43
CA THR A 26 0.33 -2.10 7.39
C THR A 26 -1.02 -2.02 6.67
N ASP A 27 -2.08 -2.36 7.38
CA ASP A 27 -3.46 -2.26 6.89
C ASP A 27 -4.00 -0.82 6.94
N LYS A 28 -3.39 0.05 7.79
CA LYS A 28 -3.91 1.40 8.06
C LYS A 28 -2.79 2.43 8.09
N ASN A 29 -2.76 3.28 7.08
CA ASN A 29 -1.90 4.45 7.02
C ASN A 29 -2.55 5.53 6.11
N PRO A 30 -3.07 6.63 6.67
CA PRO A 30 -3.09 7.01 8.08
C PRO A 30 -4.02 6.14 8.95
N ALA A 31 -3.69 6.01 10.24
CA ALA A 31 -4.51 5.39 11.27
C ALA A 31 -5.14 6.47 12.18
N ILE A 32 -6.11 6.07 13.00
CA ILE A 32 -6.76 6.94 13.99
C ILE A 32 -6.22 6.62 15.39
N VAL A 33 -6.14 7.62 16.27
CA VAL A 33 -5.78 7.45 17.68
C VAL A 33 -6.67 6.39 18.33
N GLY A 34 -6.06 5.40 18.99
CA GLY A 34 -6.74 4.27 19.64
C GLY A 34 -7.14 3.13 18.70
N GLU A 35 -7.02 3.31 17.39
CA GLU A 35 -7.34 2.28 16.40
C GLU A 35 -6.31 1.15 16.45
N GLN A 36 -6.78 -0.08 16.28
CA GLN A 36 -5.92 -1.24 16.13
C GLN A 36 -5.34 -1.28 14.71
N ILE A 37 -4.03 -1.36 14.61
CA ILE A 37 -3.26 -1.35 13.39
C ILE A 37 -2.56 -2.69 13.25
N LEU A 38 -2.72 -3.36 12.12
CA LEU A 38 -2.02 -4.61 11.80
C LEU A 38 -0.73 -4.29 11.03
N ILE A 39 0.39 -4.80 11.53
CA ILE A 39 1.71 -4.70 10.89
C ILE A 39 2.17 -6.11 10.55
N LYS A 40 2.55 -6.34 9.30
CA LYS A 40 3.03 -7.63 8.79
C LYS A 40 4.45 -7.51 8.25
N PHE A 41 5.30 -8.42 8.69
CA PHE A 41 6.65 -8.64 8.15
C PHE A 41 6.65 -9.95 7.39
N THR A 42 6.87 -9.92 6.07
CA THR A 42 6.74 -11.09 5.19
C THR A 42 8.05 -11.33 4.45
N VAL A 43 8.53 -12.58 4.50
CA VAL A 43 9.70 -13.03 3.75
C VAL A 43 9.35 -14.27 2.92
N ASN A 44 9.81 -14.32 1.66
CA ASN A 44 9.61 -15.46 0.76
C ASN A 44 10.69 -16.52 1.00
N ALA A 45 10.70 -17.06 2.23
CA ALA A 45 11.56 -18.14 2.65
C ALA A 45 11.06 -18.75 3.96
N LYS A 46 11.54 -19.94 4.29
CA LYS A 46 11.41 -20.49 5.64
C LYS A 46 12.34 -19.70 6.56
N ALA A 47 11.74 -18.87 7.41
CA ALA A 47 12.47 -18.00 8.35
C ALA A 47 12.73 -18.71 9.68
N LYS A 48 13.87 -18.37 10.28
CA LYS A 48 14.25 -18.70 11.66
C LYS A 48 14.65 -17.41 12.35
N GLU A 49 14.59 -17.35 13.66
CA GLU A 49 15.12 -16.24 14.47
C GLU A 49 14.64 -14.86 14.01
N PHE A 50 13.36 -14.61 14.19
CA PHE A 50 12.79 -13.27 13.97
C PHE A 50 13.20 -12.35 15.14
N LYS A 51 13.84 -11.22 14.83
CA LYS A 51 14.12 -10.14 15.77
C LYS A 51 13.12 -9.02 15.57
N SER A 52 12.31 -8.78 16.60
CA SER A 52 11.30 -7.72 16.63
C SER A 52 11.91 -6.34 16.39
N PRO A 53 11.21 -5.45 15.68
CA PRO A 53 11.59 -4.06 15.56
C PRO A 53 11.29 -3.29 16.86
N ASN A 54 11.82 -2.07 16.97
CA ASN A 54 11.36 -1.11 17.95
C ASN A 54 10.14 -0.35 17.39
N PHE A 55 9.04 -0.34 18.13
CA PHE A 55 7.78 0.28 17.72
C PHE A 55 7.65 1.76 18.12
N GLN A 56 8.66 2.36 18.74
CA GLN A 56 8.79 3.80 19.05
C GLN A 56 7.47 4.49 19.46
N GLY A 57 6.97 4.15 20.67
CA GLY A 57 5.77 4.82 21.22
C GLY A 57 4.43 4.23 20.81
N LEU A 58 4.39 3.27 19.90
CA LEU A 58 3.20 2.46 19.67
C LEU A 58 3.07 1.40 20.77
N ARG A 59 1.86 1.22 21.29
CA ARG A 59 1.54 0.15 22.23
C ARG A 59 1.29 -1.14 21.49
N ILE A 60 2.05 -2.18 21.78
CA ILE A 60 1.81 -3.53 21.26
C ILE A 60 0.60 -4.13 21.97
N LEU A 61 -0.41 -4.53 21.21
CA LEU A 61 -1.61 -5.20 21.70
C LEU A 61 -1.46 -6.72 21.65
N SER A 62 -0.81 -7.22 20.58
CA SER A 62 -0.57 -8.65 20.38
C SER A 62 0.58 -8.85 19.41
N GLY A 63 1.31 -9.97 19.52
CA GLY A 63 2.37 -10.38 18.61
C GLY A 63 3.73 -10.61 19.29
N PRO A 64 4.73 -11.15 18.55
CA PRO A 64 4.60 -11.60 17.16
C PRO A 64 3.76 -12.87 16.99
N ASN A 65 2.78 -12.84 16.10
CA ASN A 65 2.10 -14.05 15.64
C ASN A 65 2.79 -14.49 14.35
N SER A 66 3.25 -15.75 14.26
CA SER A 66 3.90 -16.29 13.07
C SER A 66 2.99 -17.21 12.30
N SER A 67 3.00 -17.09 10.98
CA SER A 67 2.36 -18.03 10.06
C SER A 67 3.31 -18.37 8.91
N SER A 68 3.25 -19.61 8.43
CA SER A 68 3.96 -20.04 7.22
C SER A 68 2.97 -20.66 6.26
N SER A 69 3.06 -20.26 5.00
CA SER A 69 2.32 -20.86 3.91
C SER A 69 3.30 -21.42 2.87
N SER A 70 2.95 -22.56 2.27
CA SER A 70 3.66 -23.11 1.13
C SER A 70 2.70 -23.21 -0.05
N SER A 71 3.10 -22.68 -1.20
CA SER A 71 2.39 -22.83 -2.46
C SER A 71 3.19 -23.71 -3.42
N TYR A 72 2.48 -24.56 -4.13
CA TYR A 72 3.04 -25.44 -5.16
C TYR A 72 2.41 -25.05 -6.49
N SER A 73 3.22 -24.72 -7.46
CA SER A 73 2.76 -24.44 -8.82
C SER A 73 3.49 -25.32 -9.82
N PHE A 74 2.75 -25.82 -10.80
CA PHE A 74 3.26 -26.62 -11.90
C PHE A 74 3.01 -25.86 -13.21
N VAL A 75 4.08 -25.40 -13.85
CA VAL A 75 3.98 -24.62 -15.09
C VAL A 75 5.00 -25.15 -16.09
N ASN A 76 4.54 -25.55 -17.27
CA ASN A 76 5.38 -26.05 -18.38
C ASN A 76 6.32 -27.23 -18.00
N GLY A 77 5.86 -28.12 -17.11
CA GLY A 77 6.67 -29.27 -16.68
C GLY A 77 7.66 -28.99 -15.54
N GLU A 78 7.78 -27.75 -15.10
CA GLU A 78 8.59 -27.36 -13.95
C GLU A 78 7.74 -27.19 -12.70
N SER A 79 8.17 -27.80 -11.60
CA SER A 79 7.54 -27.62 -10.29
C SER A 79 8.23 -26.51 -9.53
N LYS A 80 7.46 -25.52 -9.06
CA LYS A 80 7.94 -24.42 -8.24
C LYS A 80 7.27 -24.47 -6.87
N SER A 81 8.08 -24.57 -5.82
CA SER A 81 7.61 -24.47 -4.44
C SER A 81 8.05 -23.14 -3.86
N GLU A 82 7.09 -22.36 -3.34
CA GLU A 82 7.37 -21.10 -2.66
C GLU A 82 6.90 -21.21 -1.20
N ILE A 83 7.79 -20.87 -0.28
CA ILE A 83 7.48 -20.81 1.15
C ILE A 83 7.47 -19.34 1.54
N THR A 84 6.40 -18.89 2.18
CA THR A 84 6.28 -17.55 2.73
C THR A 84 6.12 -17.63 4.24
N THR A 85 6.93 -16.89 4.98
CA THR A 85 6.79 -16.73 6.43
C THR A 85 6.38 -15.30 6.75
N THR A 86 5.33 -15.13 7.57
CA THR A 86 4.80 -13.84 7.98
C THR A 86 4.78 -13.75 9.50
N TYR A 87 5.30 -12.63 10.04
CA TYR A 87 5.18 -12.23 11.44
C TYR A 87 4.27 -11.03 11.54
N SER A 88 3.27 -11.08 12.40
CA SER A 88 2.28 -10.02 12.53
C SER A 88 2.15 -9.50 13.95
N TYR A 89 1.94 -8.19 14.04
CA TYR A 89 1.68 -7.46 15.28
C TYR A 89 0.39 -6.68 15.15
N TYR A 90 -0.35 -6.61 16.25
CA TYR A 90 -1.38 -5.61 16.44
C TYR A 90 -0.86 -4.54 17.39
N VAL A 91 -0.90 -3.29 16.94
CA VAL A 91 -0.45 -2.13 17.70
C VAL A 91 -1.50 -1.03 17.73
N SER A 92 -1.35 -0.08 18.65
CA SER A 92 -2.18 1.13 18.67
C SER A 92 -1.35 2.33 19.13
N ALA A 93 -1.76 3.54 18.71
CA ALA A 93 -1.19 4.79 19.17
C ALA A 93 -2.14 5.50 20.13
N SER A 94 -1.63 6.02 21.23
CA SER A 94 -2.40 6.78 22.22
C SER A 94 -2.54 8.27 21.89
N LYS A 95 -1.70 8.78 20.97
CA LYS A 95 -1.66 10.20 20.55
C LYS A 95 -1.51 10.28 19.05
N GLU A 96 -1.91 11.42 18.49
CA GLU A 96 -1.59 11.75 17.09
C GLU A 96 -0.10 11.99 16.90
N GLY A 97 0.39 11.74 15.69
CA GLY A 97 1.81 11.89 15.35
C GLY A 97 2.26 10.97 14.22
N SER A 98 3.54 11.01 13.95
CA SER A 98 4.20 10.12 12.99
C SER A 98 5.07 9.13 13.76
N TYR A 99 4.79 7.84 13.59
CA TYR A 99 5.45 6.75 14.30
C TYR A 99 6.30 5.95 13.31
N THR A 100 7.61 5.90 13.55
CA THR A 100 8.52 5.13 12.69
C THR A 100 8.91 3.85 13.40
N ILE A 101 8.57 2.73 12.79
CA ILE A 101 8.96 1.40 13.22
C ILE A 101 10.32 1.10 12.63
N SER A 102 11.28 0.73 13.47
CA SER A 102 12.63 0.38 13.01
C SER A 102 12.63 -0.88 12.15
N PRO A 103 13.70 -1.15 11.38
CA PRO A 103 13.84 -2.41 10.66
C PRO A 103 13.74 -3.63 11.59
N ALA A 104 12.96 -4.62 11.19
CA ALA A 104 13.00 -5.96 11.75
C ALA A 104 14.04 -6.81 11.02
N SER A 105 14.48 -7.92 11.61
CA SER A 105 15.34 -8.87 10.92
C SER A 105 14.86 -10.32 11.07
N VAL A 106 15.15 -11.12 10.05
CA VAL A 106 14.97 -12.59 10.07
C VAL A 106 16.24 -13.26 9.58
N TYR A 107 16.51 -14.45 10.12
CA TYR A 107 17.52 -15.33 9.58
C TYR A 107 16.85 -16.33 8.63
N ALA A 108 17.16 -16.23 7.34
CA ALA A 108 16.63 -17.13 6.31
C ALA A 108 17.72 -17.40 5.27
N ASN A 109 17.76 -18.64 4.76
CA ASN A 109 18.75 -19.09 3.75
C ASN A 109 20.19 -18.71 4.11
N LYS A 110 20.57 -18.92 5.37
CA LYS A 110 21.93 -18.66 5.93
C LYS A 110 22.33 -17.17 5.89
N LYS A 111 21.37 -16.24 5.79
CA LYS A 111 21.61 -14.79 5.78
C LYS A 111 20.66 -14.07 6.72
N ASN A 112 21.13 -12.96 7.31
CA ASN A 112 20.27 -12.01 7.99
C ASN A 112 19.66 -11.07 6.94
N ILE A 113 18.32 -10.97 6.95
CA ILE A 113 17.55 -10.13 6.04
C ILE A 113 16.86 -9.07 6.89
N LEU A 114 17.05 -7.81 6.54
CA LEU A 114 16.44 -6.66 7.19
C LEU A 114 15.24 -6.16 6.41
N SER A 115 14.22 -5.67 7.12
CA SER A 115 13.15 -4.91 6.49
C SER A 115 13.55 -3.45 6.32
N ASN A 116 12.80 -2.72 5.47
CA ASN A 116 12.81 -1.27 5.51
C ASN A 116 12.11 -0.76 6.79
N PRO A 117 12.40 0.47 7.24
CA PRO A 117 11.59 1.12 8.26
C PRO A 117 10.19 1.40 7.71
N LEU A 118 9.17 1.42 8.60
CA LEU A 118 7.80 1.75 8.25
C LEU A 118 7.33 2.95 9.07
N THR A 119 6.87 4.00 8.41
CA THR A 119 6.30 5.17 9.07
C THR A 119 4.78 5.16 8.95
N ILE A 120 4.09 5.25 10.10
CA ILE A 120 2.63 5.30 10.20
C ILE A 120 2.25 6.68 10.71
N LYS A 121 1.40 7.38 9.95
CA LYS A 121 0.80 8.64 10.38
C LYS A 121 -0.47 8.34 11.17
N VAL A 122 -0.54 8.85 12.40
CA VAL A 122 -1.72 8.73 13.27
C VAL A 122 -2.35 10.10 13.43
N VAL A 123 -3.66 10.18 13.21
CA VAL A 123 -4.45 11.40 13.26
C VAL A 123 -5.58 11.28 14.25
N LYS A 124 -6.10 12.42 14.72
CA LYS A 124 -7.25 12.46 15.61
C LYS A 124 -8.49 11.94 14.88
N GLY A 125 -9.18 10.96 15.46
CA GLY A 125 -10.47 10.49 14.97
C GLY A 125 -11.62 11.36 15.49
N LYS A 126 -12.70 11.46 14.72
CA LYS A 126 -14.00 11.92 15.23
C LYS A 126 -14.84 10.72 15.62
N LYS A 127 -15.58 10.83 16.71
CA LYS A 127 -16.58 9.84 17.11
C LYS A 127 -17.65 9.76 16.00
N GLN A 128 -17.87 8.55 15.49
CA GLN A 128 -18.85 8.33 14.42
C GLN A 128 -20.26 8.61 14.92
N GLU A 129 -20.95 9.56 14.31
CA GLU A 129 -22.40 9.58 14.30
C GLU A 129 -22.88 8.64 13.19
N ASN A 130 -23.60 7.61 13.59
CA ASN A 130 -24.13 6.60 12.70
C ASN A 130 -25.25 7.14 11.82
N ASN A 131 -25.35 6.62 10.58
CA ASN A 131 -26.51 6.50 9.72
C ASN A 131 -26.84 7.63 8.73
N ASN A 132 -25.85 8.26 8.11
CA ASN A 132 -26.15 8.97 6.86
C ASN A 132 -25.41 8.27 5.70
N ILE A 133 -26.14 7.64 4.77
CA ILE A 133 -25.57 6.95 3.59
C ILE A 133 -24.75 7.94 2.75
N GLU A 134 -25.19 9.19 2.66
CA GLU A 134 -24.47 10.26 1.95
C GLU A 134 -23.08 10.56 2.54
N LYS A 135 -22.87 10.27 3.84
CA LYS A 135 -21.56 10.37 4.48
C LYS A 135 -20.72 9.10 4.31
N ASN A 136 -21.30 7.99 3.87
CA ASN A 136 -20.58 6.74 3.68
C ASN A 136 -20.02 6.56 2.26
N LEU A 137 -20.64 7.25 1.29
CA LEU A 137 -20.28 7.19 -0.12
C LEU A 137 -20.53 8.56 -0.75
N PHE A 138 -19.50 9.20 -1.30
CA PHE A 138 -19.64 10.45 -2.03
C PHE A 138 -18.50 10.64 -3.03
N ILE A 139 -18.70 11.55 -3.98
CA ILE A 139 -17.71 11.91 -4.99
C ILE A 139 -17.35 13.38 -4.80
N THR A 140 -16.05 13.67 -4.85
CA THR A 140 -15.54 15.05 -4.96
C THR A 140 -14.95 15.28 -6.35
N VAL A 141 -15.18 16.47 -6.86
CA VAL A 141 -14.58 16.94 -8.11
C VAL A 141 -13.47 17.92 -7.78
N ASN A 142 -12.26 17.62 -8.25
CA ASN A 142 -11.09 18.46 -8.06
C ASN A 142 -10.58 18.94 -9.41
N THR A 143 -10.22 20.21 -9.49
CA THR A 143 -9.63 20.83 -10.68
C THR A 143 -8.19 21.22 -10.41
N SER A 144 -7.32 21.10 -11.42
CA SER A 144 -5.91 21.49 -11.29
C SER A 144 -5.74 23.00 -11.10
N LYS A 145 -6.70 23.79 -11.57
CA LYS A 145 -6.75 25.26 -11.45
C LYS A 145 -8.18 25.71 -11.18
N LYS A 146 -8.34 26.81 -10.44
CA LYS A 146 -9.67 27.40 -10.17
C LYS A 146 -10.03 28.49 -11.18
N ASN A 147 -9.05 29.24 -11.66
CA ASN A 147 -9.20 30.29 -12.66
C ASN A 147 -8.38 29.94 -13.89
N ILE A 148 -8.97 30.00 -15.05
CA ILE A 148 -8.35 29.70 -16.32
C ILE A 148 -8.76 30.74 -17.37
N ILE A 149 -7.94 30.91 -18.39
CA ILE A 149 -8.24 31.72 -19.57
C ILE A 149 -8.66 30.82 -20.73
N VAL A 150 -9.33 31.39 -21.74
CA VAL A 150 -9.74 30.66 -22.93
C VAL A 150 -8.54 30.03 -23.61
N GLY A 151 -8.63 28.74 -23.94
CA GLY A 151 -7.55 27.94 -24.55
C GLY A 151 -6.59 27.28 -23.55
N GLU A 152 -6.73 27.56 -22.24
CA GLU A 152 -5.89 26.96 -21.22
C GLU A 152 -6.37 25.55 -20.84
N GLN A 153 -5.42 24.64 -20.61
CA GLN A 153 -5.72 23.27 -20.19
C GLN A 153 -6.00 23.21 -18.67
N ILE A 154 -7.05 22.48 -18.33
CA ILE A 154 -7.44 22.17 -16.95
C ILE A 154 -7.65 20.66 -16.81
N ILE A 155 -7.20 20.11 -15.70
CA ILE A 155 -7.46 18.70 -15.38
C ILE A 155 -8.58 18.64 -14.36
N VAL A 156 -9.62 17.87 -14.68
CA VAL A 156 -10.75 17.58 -13.79
C VAL A 156 -10.64 16.15 -13.33
N SER A 157 -10.65 15.92 -12.01
CA SER A 157 -10.54 14.59 -11.40
C SER A 157 -11.75 14.31 -10.52
N TYR A 158 -12.41 13.19 -10.76
CA TYR A 158 -13.51 12.68 -9.96
C TYR A 158 -12.96 11.67 -8.97
N LYS A 159 -13.05 11.97 -7.67
CA LYS A 159 -12.52 11.17 -6.59
C LYS A 159 -13.66 10.60 -5.78
N LEU A 160 -13.75 9.27 -5.77
CA LEU A 160 -14.70 8.51 -4.96
C LEU A 160 -14.16 8.40 -3.53
N HIS A 161 -15.02 8.58 -2.56
CA HIS A 161 -14.78 8.38 -1.13
C HIS A 161 -15.80 7.38 -0.62
N THR A 162 -15.33 6.26 -0.07
CA THR A 162 -16.23 5.21 0.42
C THR A 162 -15.76 4.65 1.76
N ARG A 163 -16.72 4.28 2.61
CA ARG A 163 -16.54 3.49 3.82
C ARG A 163 -17.17 2.10 3.68
N LEU A 164 -17.84 1.89 2.55
CA LEU A 164 -18.49 0.62 2.21
C LEU A 164 -17.53 -0.25 1.40
N GLU A 165 -17.65 -1.54 1.51
CA GLU A 165 -17.05 -2.48 0.56
C GLU A 165 -17.85 -2.42 -0.73
N LEU A 166 -17.14 -2.19 -1.85
CA LEU A 166 -17.74 -2.06 -3.19
C LEU A 166 -17.28 -3.27 -4.01
N GLU A 167 -18.23 -4.09 -4.44
CA GLU A 167 -17.93 -5.25 -5.29
C GLU A 167 -17.80 -4.87 -6.77
N ASN A 168 -18.72 -4.03 -7.28
CA ASN A 168 -18.70 -3.52 -8.65
C ASN A 168 -19.07 -2.04 -8.65
N THR A 169 -18.27 -1.21 -9.32
CA THR A 169 -18.56 0.21 -9.48
C THR A 169 -18.55 0.58 -10.93
N GLU A 170 -19.68 1.07 -11.43
CA GLU A 170 -19.80 1.66 -12.76
C GLU A 170 -20.18 3.13 -12.65
N LEU A 171 -19.55 3.96 -13.46
CA LEU A 171 -19.93 5.36 -13.65
C LEU A 171 -21.04 5.41 -14.71
N SER A 172 -22.30 5.41 -14.26
CA SER A 172 -23.45 5.44 -15.16
C SER A 172 -23.61 6.80 -15.85
N GLN A 173 -23.25 7.89 -15.19
CA GLN A 173 -23.39 9.23 -15.73
C GLN A 173 -22.33 10.19 -15.20
N ILE A 174 -21.73 10.95 -16.11
CA ILE A 174 -20.75 12.00 -15.78
C ILE A 174 -21.32 13.32 -16.30
N PRO A 175 -21.23 14.41 -15.54
CA PRO A 175 -21.67 15.72 -15.99
C PRO A 175 -21.03 16.12 -17.31
N ASN A 176 -21.83 16.68 -18.21
CA ASN A 176 -21.31 17.25 -19.45
C ASN A 176 -20.51 18.51 -19.14
N LEU A 177 -19.28 18.56 -19.63
CA LEU A 177 -18.43 19.74 -19.54
C LEU A 177 -18.67 20.63 -20.78
N ASN A 178 -19.85 21.25 -20.85
CA ASN A 178 -20.22 22.11 -21.97
C ASN A 178 -19.26 23.28 -22.12
N GLY A 179 -18.82 23.56 -23.34
CA GLY A 179 -17.85 24.61 -23.62
C GLY A 179 -16.38 24.20 -23.50
N PHE A 180 -16.12 22.96 -23.12
CA PHE A 180 -14.75 22.41 -23.05
C PHE A 180 -14.57 21.30 -24.11
N TRP A 181 -13.40 21.33 -24.75
CA TRP A 181 -12.90 20.16 -25.46
C TRP A 181 -12.26 19.23 -24.42
N LYS A 182 -12.69 17.97 -24.39
CA LYS A 182 -12.26 17.01 -23.35
C LYS A 182 -11.46 15.86 -23.93
N LYS A 183 -10.45 15.43 -23.18
CA LYS A 183 -9.66 14.23 -23.43
C LYS A 183 -9.58 13.41 -22.15
N ASP A 184 -10.02 12.16 -22.21
CA ASP A 184 -9.89 11.26 -21.05
C ASP A 184 -8.43 10.90 -20.81
N LEU A 185 -8.01 10.96 -19.55
CA LEU A 185 -6.69 10.61 -19.10
C LEU A 185 -6.75 9.29 -18.32
N GLU A 186 -5.67 8.53 -18.36
CA GLU A 186 -5.56 7.33 -17.55
C GLU A 186 -5.73 7.66 -16.08
N SER A 187 -6.58 6.91 -15.39
CA SER A 187 -6.79 7.02 -13.94
C SER A 187 -6.43 5.70 -13.26
N SER A 188 -5.75 5.79 -12.14
CA SER A 188 -5.48 4.63 -11.31
C SER A 188 -6.65 4.43 -10.35
N SER A 189 -7.44 3.39 -10.57
CA SER A 189 -8.56 2.99 -9.70
C SER A 189 -8.10 2.34 -8.38
N ARG A 190 -6.81 2.47 -8.02
CA ARG A 190 -6.28 1.90 -6.77
C ARG A 190 -6.83 2.68 -5.58
N PHE A 191 -7.53 1.99 -4.70
CA PHE A 191 -7.99 2.56 -3.44
C PHE A 191 -6.82 2.87 -2.51
N LYS A 192 -6.91 4.05 -1.88
CA LYS A 192 -6.01 4.51 -0.82
C LYS A 192 -6.84 4.91 0.38
N ARG A 193 -6.33 4.66 1.59
CA ARG A 193 -6.97 5.12 2.82
C ARG A 193 -6.61 6.59 3.05
N GLU A 194 -7.62 7.41 3.28
CA GLU A 194 -7.49 8.81 3.70
C GLU A 194 -8.39 9.09 4.89
N VAL A 195 -8.00 10.04 5.72
CA VAL A 195 -8.83 10.50 6.84
C VAL A 195 -9.28 11.92 6.54
N ILE A 196 -10.59 12.11 6.41
CA ILE A 196 -11.23 13.39 6.10
C ILE A 196 -12.07 13.77 7.31
N ASP A 197 -11.80 14.94 7.88
CA ASP A 197 -12.47 15.43 9.09
C ASP A 197 -12.49 14.43 10.26
N GLY A 198 -11.41 13.64 10.39
CA GLY A 198 -11.27 12.62 11.43
C GLY A 198 -12.01 11.32 11.16
N VAL A 199 -12.57 11.13 9.96
CA VAL A 199 -13.25 9.90 9.52
C VAL A 199 -12.44 9.22 8.42
N PRO A 200 -12.18 7.90 8.52
CA PRO A 200 -11.43 7.16 7.52
C PRO A 200 -12.31 6.81 6.31
N TYR A 201 -11.77 7.00 5.12
CA TYR A 201 -12.37 6.61 3.85
C TYR A 201 -11.36 5.84 2.99
N ASN A 202 -11.85 4.91 2.20
CA ASN A 202 -11.12 4.38 1.05
C ASN A 202 -11.43 5.30 -0.13
N THR A 203 -10.40 5.83 -0.77
CA THR A 203 -10.55 6.82 -1.85
C THR A 203 -9.86 6.34 -3.12
N ALA A 204 -10.47 6.59 -4.27
CA ALA A 204 -9.88 6.31 -5.58
C ALA A 204 -10.25 7.40 -6.58
N ILE A 205 -9.34 7.71 -7.52
CA ILE A 205 -9.68 8.57 -8.66
C ILE A 205 -10.34 7.65 -9.70
N ILE A 206 -11.64 7.82 -9.86
CA ILE A 206 -12.47 6.99 -10.75
C ILE A 206 -12.51 7.52 -12.17
N LYS A 207 -12.27 8.82 -12.36
CA LYS A 207 -12.14 9.44 -13.69
C LYS A 207 -11.26 10.67 -13.64
N LYS A 208 -10.54 10.88 -14.75
CA LYS A 208 -9.68 12.05 -14.96
C LYS A 208 -9.82 12.51 -16.41
N THR A 209 -10.07 13.76 -16.63
CA THR A 209 -10.25 14.34 -17.97
C THR A 209 -9.63 15.71 -18.05
#